data_71d96a070614b8a5c5cbd4bd05cfb197
#
_entry.id   71d96a070614b8a5c5cbd4bd05cfb197
#
_cell.length_a   1.000
_cell.length_b   1.000
_cell.length_c   1.000
_cell.angle_alpha   90.00
_cell.angle_beta   90.00
_cell.angle_gamma   90.00
#
_symmetry.space_group_name_H-M   'P 1'
#
loop_
_entity.id
_entity.type
_entity.pdbx_description
1 polymer ?
#
loop_
_entity_poly.entity_id
_entity_poly.type
_entity_poly.pdbx_seq_one_letter_code
_entity_poly.pdbx_strand_id
1 'polypeptide(L)' 'MRKVSKEVLLVDSKAIKQISYDREKRILLVLFQNGTMYSYWKVHVRTFQRMRNCHSIGKFYNKNIKNTYSHTKQSLKII' A
#
# COMPACT_ATOMS: atom_id res chain seq x y z
N MET A 1 -5.88 3.28 -26.57
CA MET A 1 -4.77 2.86 -25.71
C MET A 1 -5.22 2.81 -24.25
N ARG A 2 -4.89 1.75 -23.58
CA ARG A 2 -5.35 1.55 -22.21
C ARG A 2 -4.33 2.10 -21.21
N LYS A 3 -4.79 2.92 -20.28
CA LYS A 3 -3.93 3.40 -19.20
C LYS A 3 -3.85 2.36 -18.10
N VAL A 4 -2.65 2.16 -17.59
CA VAL A 4 -2.45 1.34 -16.41
C VAL A 4 -2.74 2.21 -15.19
N SER A 5 -3.80 1.89 -14.46
CA SER A 5 -4.18 2.68 -13.29
C SER A 5 -3.66 2.08 -11.98
N LYS A 6 -3.10 0.87 -12.01
CA LYS A 6 -2.56 0.21 -10.82
C LYS A 6 -1.07 0.06 -10.93
N GLU A 7 -0.38 0.32 -9.83
CA GLU A 7 1.06 0.13 -9.73
C GLU A 7 1.37 -0.80 -8.57
N VAL A 8 2.37 -1.66 -8.73
CA VAL A 8 2.76 -2.64 -7.73
C VAL A 8 4.22 -2.43 -7.39
N LEU A 9 4.51 -2.35 -6.08
CA LEU A 9 5.88 -2.26 -5.58
C LEU A 9 6.20 -3.50 -4.77
N LEU A 10 7.26 -4.19 -5.15
CA LEU A 10 7.81 -5.26 -4.32
C LEU A 10 8.72 -4.61 -3.29
N VAL A 11 8.50 -4.94 -2.04
CA VAL A 11 9.15 -4.26 -0.92
C VAL A 11 10.10 -5.21 -0.22
N ASP A 12 11.34 -4.75 -0.03
CA ASP A 12 12.32 -5.50 0.76
C ASP A 12 12.19 -5.07 2.23
N SER A 13 11.22 -5.64 2.91
CA SER A 13 10.92 -5.31 4.29
C SER A 13 10.58 -6.58 5.05
N LYS A 14 10.88 -6.60 6.34
CA LYS A 14 10.54 -7.74 7.19
C LYS A 14 9.04 -7.86 7.40
N ALA A 15 8.31 -6.78 7.35
CA ALA A 15 6.88 -6.77 7.64
C ALA A 15 6.03 -6.68 6.37
N ILE A 16 6.41 -5.85 5.42
CA ILE A 16 5.62 -5.58 4.23
C ILE A 16 6.19 -6.34 3.04
N LYS A 17 5.32 -7.10 2.38
CA LYS A 17 5.71 -7.87 1.21
C LYS A 17 5.50 -7.12 -0.08
N GLN A 18 4.38 -6.41 -0.20
CA GLN A 18 4.01 -5.77 -1.45
C GLN A 18 3.08 -4.61 -1.19
N ILE A 19 3.18 -3.58 -2.01
CA ILE A 19 2.26 -2.45 -1.98
C ILE A 19 1.71 -2.26 -3.39
N SER A 20 0.40 -2.07 -3.48
CA SER A 20 -0.27 -1.77 -4.74
C SER A 20 -1.03 -0.46 -4.59
N TYR A 21 -1.11 0.32 -5.65
CA TYR A 21 -1.84 1.56 -5.63
C TYR A 21 -2.73 1.67 -6.87
N ASP A 22 -4.01 1.99 -6.62
CA ASP A 22 -4.99 2.21 -7.68
C ASP A 22 -5.21 3.72 -7.81
N ARG A 23 -4.74 4.30 -8.90
CA ARG A 23 -4.80 5.73 -9.12
C ARG A 23 -6.22 6.25 -9.31
N GLU A 24 -7.08 5.46 -9.94
CA GLU A 24 -8.44 5.87 -10.18
C GLU A 24 -9.25 5.92 -8.89
N LYS A 25 -9.12 4.88 -8.08
CA LYS A 25 -9.88 4.78 -6.84
C LYS A 25 -9.18 5.40 -5.64
N ARG A 26 -7.90 5.75 -5.80
CA ARG A 26 -7.06 6.29 -4.74
C ARG A 26 -6.97 5.36 -3.54
N ILE A 27 -6.88 4.08 -3.84
CA ILE A 27 -6.76 3.03 -2.82
C ILE A 27 -5.34 2.50 -2.80
N LEU A 28 -4.76 2.47 -1.61
CA LEU A 28 -3.45 1.88 -1.38
C LEU A 28 -3.63 0.54 -0.69
N LEU A 29 -3.12 -0.52 -1.30
CA LEU A 29 -3.17 -1.86 -0.74
C LEU A 29 -1.81 -2.21 -0.18
N VAL A 30 -1.78 -2.64 1.08
CA VAL A 30 -0.54 -3.05 1.74
C VAL A 30 -0.66 -4.52 2.13
N LEU A 31 0.15 -5.36 1.51
CA LEU A 31 0.20 -6.79 1.81
C LEU A 31 1.38 -7.06 2.73
N PHE A 32 1.10 -7.64 3.88
CA PHE A 32 2.13 -7.97 4.85
C PHE A 32 2.65 -9.38 4.65
N GLN A 33 3.81 -9.67 5.21
CA GLN A 33 4.43 -10.98 5.08
C GLN A 33 3.59 -12.11 5.70
N ASN A 34 2.76 -11.78 6.67
CA ASN A 34 1.88 -12.76 7.30
C ASN A 34 0.59 -13.04 6.51
N GLY A 35 0.44 -12.45 5.33
CA GLY A 35 -0.75 -12.66 4.50
C GLY A 35 -1.89 -11.71 4.75
N THR A 36 -1.76 -10.81 5.72
CA THR A 36 -2.78 -9.79 5.97
C THR A 36 -2.68 -8.66 4.95
N MET A 37 -3.81 -8.20 4.44
CA MET A 37 -3.85 -7.07 3.51
C MET A 37 -4.70 -5.96 4.10
N TYR A 38 -4.19 -4.73 4.02
CA TYR A 38 -4.94 -3.55 4.41
C TYR A 38 -5.21 -2.70 3.17
N SER A 39 -6.44 -2.20 3.07
CA SER A 39 -6.85 -1.25 2.02
C SER A 39 -7.00 0.11 2.65
N TYR A 40 -6.21 1.07 2.20
CA TYR A 40 -6.27 2.45 2.70
C TYR A 40 -6.97 3.32 1.66
N TRP A 41 -7.92 4.12 2.11
CA TRP A 41 -8.86 4.85 1.24
C TRP A 41 -8.48 6.31 1.13
N LYS A 42 -8.78 6.92 0.00
CA LYS A 42 -8.54 8.34 -0.25
C LYS A 42 -7.06 8.73 -0.14
N VAL A 43 -6.20 7.83 -0.57
CA VAL A 43 -4.76 8.09 -0.58
C VAL A 43 -4.40 8.80 -1.88
N HIS A 44 -3.92 10.03 -1.78
CA HIS A 44 -3.54 10.82 -2.95
C HIS A 44 -2.32 10.21 -3.64
N VAL A 45 -2.27 10.32 -4.97
CA VAL A 45 -1.17 9.78 -5.75
C VAL A 45 0.19 10.34 -5.29
N ARG A 46 0.20 11.59 -4.85
CA ARG A 46 1.44 12.21 -4.35
C ARG A 46 1.99 11.48 -3.13
N THR A 47 1.11 11.02 -2.24
CA THR A 47 1.52 10.25 -1.08
C THR A 47 2.17 8.94 -1.52
N PHE A 48 1.57 8.26 -2.49
CA PHE A 48 2.13 7.03 -3.03
C PHE A 48 3.49 7.27 -3.68
N GLN A 49 3.63 8.36 -4.43
CA GLN A 49 4.90 8.69 -5.07
C GLN A 49 6.00 8.95 -4.05
N ARG A 50 5.67 9.64 -2.96
CA ARG A 50 6.62 9.87 -1.87
C ARG A 50 7.03 8.56 -1.21
N MET A 51 6.07 7.67 -1.01
CA MET A 51 6.36 6.35 -0.45
C MET A 51 7.30 5.55 -1.36
N ARG A 52 7.02 5.57 -2.67
CA ARG A 52 7.82 4.83 -3.64
C ARG A 52 9.28 5.30 -3.67
N ASN A 53 9.50 6.59 -3.44
CA ASN A 53 10.81 7.20 -3.53
C ASN A 53 11.54 7.32 -2.20
N CYS A 54 10.96 6.85 -1.10
CA CYS A 54 11.60 6.96 0.20
C CYS A 54 12.61 5.82 0.42
N HIS A 55 13.53 6.02 1.38
CA HIS A 55 14.53 5.01 1.69
C HIS A 55 13.97 3.80 2.40
N SER A 56 12.95 4.01 3.22
CA SER A 56 12.34 2.91 3.96
C SER A 56 10.83 3.01 3.85
N ILE A 57 10.27 2.11 3.07
CA ILE A 57 8.81 2.05 2.88
C ILE A 57 8.13 1.68 4.20
N GLY A 58 8.74 0.79 4.98
CA GLY A 58 8.18 0.42 6.28
C GLY A 58 8.06 1.60 7.22
N LYS A 59 9.10 2.43 7.30
CA LYS A 59 9.06 3.62 8.15
C LYS A 59 8.05 4.63 7.63
N PHE A 60 8.00 4.82 6.32
CA PHE A 60 7.03 5.73 5.71
C PHE A 60 5.61 5.27 6.03
N TYR A 61 5.34 3.98 5.90
CA TYR A 61 4.05 3.40 6.19
C TYR A 61 3.65 3.68 7.64
N ASN A 62 4.52 3.37 8.58
CA ASN A 62 4.22 3.57 10.00
C ASN A 62 3.96 5.04 10.35
N LYS A 63 4.69 5.94 9.73
CA LYS A 63 4.62 7.36 10.05
C LYS A 63 3.48 8.08 9.33
N ASN A 64 3.22 7.74 8.07
CA ASN A 64 2.34 8.53 7.22
C ASN A 64 1.05 7.83 6.79
N ILE A 65 0.98 6.52 6.89
CA ILE A 65 -0.17 5.76 6.39
C ILE A 65 -0.99 5.14 7.50
N LYS A 66 -0.33 4.44 8.39
CA LYS A 66 -0.97 3.53 9.35
C LYS A 66 -2.11 4.17 10.15
N ASN A 67 -1.89 5.36 10.68
CA ASN A 67 -2.86 6.04 11.54
C ASN A 67 -3.46 7.28 10.89
N THR A 68 -3.23 7.49 9.60
CA THR A 68 -3.65 8.70 8.90
C THR A 68 -4.91 8.47 8.06
N TYR A 69 -5.01 7.32 7.42
CA TYR A 69 -6.08 7.03 6.48
C TYR A 69 -7.04 5.99 7.03
N SER A 70 -8.30 6.09 6.60
CA SER A 70 -9.29 5.04 6.86
C SER A 70 -8.87 3.78 6.12
N HIS A 71 -9.11 2.62 6.75
CA HIS A 71 -8.66 1.38 6.15
C HIS A 71 -9.60 0.23 6.47
N THR A 72 -9.51 -0.81 5.64
CA THR A 72 -10.19 -2.08 5.85
C THR A 72 -9.13 -3.18 5.88
N LYS A 73 -9.22 -4.04 6.87
CA LYS A 73 -8.31 -5.17 7.01
C LYS A 73 -8.91 -6.41 6.36
N GLN A 74 -8.10 -7.12 5.58
CA GLN A 74 -8.50 -8.39 4.99
C GLN A 74 -7.45 -9.44 5.31
N SER A 75 -7.89 -10.62 5.69
CA SER A 75 -7.01 -11.75 5.86
C SER A 75 -7.08 -12.62 4.64
N LEU A 76 -5.92 -12.95 4.05
CA LEU A 76 -5.84 -13.79 2.87
C LEU A 76 -5.75 -15.27 3.23
N LYS A 77 -6.43 -15.67 4.27
CA LYS A 77 -6.48 -17.08 4.60
C LYS A 77 -7.36 -17.82 3.62
N ILE A 78 -6.82 -18.86 3.06
CA ILE A 78 -7.56 -19.80 2.21
C ILE A 78 -7.90 -20.99 3.08
N ILE A 79 -9.16 -21.25 3.18
CA ILE A 79 -9.64 -22.38 3.95
C ILE A 79 -9.89 -23.57 3.03
#